data_bea55927ef7d18cca621c354a7dfc079
#
_entry.id   bea55927ef7d18cca621c354a7dfc079
#
_cell.length_a   1.000
_cell.length_b   1.000
_cell.length_c   1.000
_cell.angle_alpha   90.00
_cell.angle_beta   90.00
_cell.angle_gamma   90.00
#
_symmetry.space_group_name_H-M   'P 1'
#
loop_
_entity.id
_entity.type
_entity.pdbx_description
1 polymer ?
#
loop_
_entity_poly.entity_id
_entity_poly.type
_entity_poly.pdbx_seq_one_letter_code
_entity_poly.pdbx_strand_id
1 'polypeptide(L)'
;MWKRNKTGGTWYAEDIYICEDIEVQRDHLQQIIENIVLMEDLDMELGCVSENPHTILEKVKETEDVGIYFLDIALETDMTGLTLAQEIRKYDPRGFIIFVTTHSEMSYMTFIYKLEALDFILKDNPEELGKRVYECILKANQRYASANNKVQANYSVKVNDKVFTVDYDEILFFETSPNVHKIILHCRNRQMEFLGKIKEIEKEVDGRFYRCHRSFLVNRDNIREIDFQNRVIYMVNGDECLLSTRMMKGLK
;
A
#
# COMPACT_ATOMS: atom_id res chain seq x y z
N MET A 1 13.50 13.54 8.82
CA MET A 1 14.81 12.86 8.56
C MET A 1 14.44 11.52 7.92
N TRP A 2 14.66 11.34 6.64
CA TRP A 2 14.22 10.17 5.86
C TRP A 2 14.97 8.93 6.31
N LYS A 3 14.28 7.96 6.90
CA LYS A 3 14.89 6.65 7.20
C LYS A 3 14.89 5.81 5.93
N ARG A 4 16.06 5.39 5.47
CA ARG A 4 16.23 4.41 4.37
C ARG A 4 16.05 3.00 4.92
N ASN A 5 15.17 2.23 4.32
CA ASN A 5 15.05 0.80 4.58
C ASN A 5 16.33 0.05 4.11
N LYS A 6 16.63 -1.11 4.70
CA LYS A 6 17.77 -1.99 4.38
C LYS A 6 17.81 -2.46 2.91
N THR A 7 16.74 -2.27 2.14
CA THR A 7 16.61 -2.66 0.72
C THR A 7 16.65 -1.49 -0.27
N GLY A 8 16.83 -0.23 0.20
CA GLY A 8 17.11 0.91 -0.69
C GLY A 8 15.91 1.59 -1.36
N GLY A 9 14.67 1.25 -1.01
CA GLY A 9 13.44 1.92 -1.44
C GLY A 9 13.04 3.04 -0.47
N THR A 10 12.35 4.07 -0.97
CA THR A 10 11.69 5.06 -0.12
C THR A 10 10.36 4.44 0.31
N TRP A 11 10.24 4.05 1.58
CA TRP A 11 9.00 3.56 2.15
C TRP A 11 8.34 4.71 2.90
N TYR A 12 7.05 4.87 2.71
CA TYR A 12 6.20 5.72 3.54
C TYR A 12 5.63 4.79 4.60
N ALA A 13 6.09 4.93 5.85
CA ALA A 13 5.47 4.25 6.98
C ALA A 13 4.05 4.78 7.14
N GLU A 14 3.06 3.90 7.29
CA GLU A 14 1.73 4.31 7.72
C GLU A 14 1.83 4.69 9.19
N ASP A 15 1.54 5.95 9.51
CA ASP A 15 1.48 6.40 10.90
C ASP A 15 0.13 6.01 11.52
N ILE A 16 0.18 5.39 12.69
CA ILE A 16 -1.00 5.06 13.49
C ILE A 16 -1.22 6.14 14.53
N TYR A 17 -2.43 6.66 14.60
CA TYR A 17 -2.84 7.69 15.54
C TYR A 17 -3.91 7.16 16.50
N ILE A 18 -3.76 7.47 17.80
CA ILE A 18 -4.73 7.08 18.84
C ILE A 18 -5.18 8.35 19.55
N CYS A 19 -6.49 8.60 19.57
CA CYS A 19 -7.12 9.65 20.37
C CYS A 19 -8.10 9.04 21.35
N GLU A 20 -7.77 9.09 22.64
CA GLU A 20 -8.48 8.49 23.75
C GLU A 20 -8.18 9.26 25.03
N ASP A 21 -9.17 9.78 25.73
CA ASP A 21 -8.98 10.60 26.93
C ASP A 21 -8.73 9.78 28.20
N ILE A 22 -9.28 8.55 28.28
CA ILE A 22 -9.09 7.66 29.41
C ILE A 22 -7.74 6.93 29.31
N GLU A 23 -6.79 7.28 30.17
CA GLU A 23 -5.40 6.76 30.16
C GLU A 23 -5.33 5.24 30.08
N VAL A 24 -6.07 4.53 30.94
CA VAL A 24 -6.05 3.04 30.97
C VAL A 24 -6.54 2.43 29.65
N GLN A 25 -7.53 3.04 29.01
CA GLN A 25 -8.05 2.57 27.73
C GLN A 25 -7.09 2.91 26.59
N ARG A 26 -6.49 4.08 26.63
CA ARG A 26 -5.46 4.54 25.70
C ARG A 26 -4.25 3.61 25.71
N ASP A 27 -3.70 3.32 26.89
CA ASP A 27 -2.56 2.43 27.06
C ASP A 27 -2.88 1.00 26.60
N HIS A 28 -4.07 0.51 26.91
CA HIS A 28 -4.50 -0.82 26.50
C HIS A 28 -4.61 -0.93 24.97
N LEU A 29 -5.23 0.05 24.31
CA LEU A 29 -5.35 0.09 22.86
C LEU A 29 -3.97 0.22 22.18
N GLN A 30 -3.09 1.05 22.74
CA GLN A 30 -1.72 1.19 22.28
C GLN A 30 -0.98 -0.15 22.33
N GLN A 31 -1.03 -0.87 23.44
CA GLN A 31 -0.39 -2.18 23.59
C GLN A 31 -0.91 -3.21 22.58
N ILE A 32 -2.23 -3.24 22.34
CA ILE A 32 -2.82 -4.12 21.34
C ILE A 32 -2.20 -3.82 19.95
N ILE A 33 -2.15 -2.55 19.56
CA ILE A 33 -1.65 -2.12 18.24
C ILE A 33 -0.16 -2.41 18.10
N GLU A 34 0.67 -2.06 19.10
CA GLU A 34 2.11 -2.34 19.09
C GLU A 34 2.40 -3.84 18.94
N ASN A 35 1.65 -4.68 19.67
CA ASN A 35 1.79 -6.13 19.56
C ASN A 35 1.43 -6.64 18.15
N ILE A 36 0.37 -6.12 17.53
CA ILE A 36 -0.03 -6.51 16.18
C ILE A 36 1.04 -6.11 15.15
N VAL A 37 1.52 -4.87 15.21
CA VAL A 37 2.57 -4.35 14.31
C VAL A 37 3.83 -5.19 14.42
N LEU A 38 4.22 -5.58 15.64
CA LEU A 38 5.39 -6.42 15.90
C LEU A 38 5.19 -7.87 15.42
N MET A 39 4.03 -8.48 15.69
CA MET A 39 3.76 -9.89 15.36
C MET A 39 3.65 -10.11 13.84
N GLU A 40 3.07 -9.16 13.12
CA GLU A 40 2.86 -9.23 11.68
C GLU A 40 4.02 -8.61 10.87
N ASP A 41 5.07 -8.13 11.54
CA ASP A 41 6.25 -7.46 10.94
C ASP A 41 5.85 -6.35 9.95
N LEU A 42 4.87 -5.52 10.39
CA LEU A 42 4.34 -4.43 9.58
C LEU A 42 5.28 -3.22 9.62
N ASP A 43 5.44 -2.55 8.47
CA ASP A 43 6.23 -1.31 8.35
C ASP A 43 5.36 -0.09 8.74
N MET A 44 4.88 -0.10 9.99
CA MET A 44 4.02 0.92 10.59
C MET A 44 4.61 1.43 11.88
N GLU A 45 4.41 2.72 12.18
CA GLU A 45 4.86 3.32 13.44
C GLU A 45 3.68 4.04 14.13
N LEU A 46 3.75 4.19 15.47
CA LEU A 46 2.84 5.08 16.20
C LEU A 46 3.28 6.53 15.97
N GLY A 47 2.51 7.25 15.16
CA GLY A 47 2.75 8.66 14.84
C GLY A 47 2.40 9.59 15.99
N CYS A 48 1.24 9.35 16.64
CA CYS A 48 0.84 10.10 17.84
C CYS A 48 -0.20 9.34 18.66
N VAL A 49 0.00 9.35 19.97
CA VAL A 49 -0.97 8.85 20.96
C VAL A 49 -1.27 9.99 21.91
N SER A 50 -2.54 10.42 22.01
CA SER A 50 -2.91 11.61 22.78
C SER A 50 -4.33 11.51 23.35
N GLU A 51 -4.52 12.14 24.51
CA GLU A 51 -5.84 12.41 25.06
C GLU A 51 -6.51 13.64 24.41
N ASN A 52 -5.68 14.50 23.79
CA ASN A 52 -6.12 15.75 23.21
C ASN A 52 -6.25 15.64 21.67
N PRO A 53 -7.48 15.81 21.12
CA PRO A 53 -7.72 15.72 19.68
C PRO A 53 -6.97 16.79 18.87
N HIS A 54 -6.68 17.96 19.46
CA HIS A 54 -5.93 19.01 18.77
C HIS A 54 -4.48 18.57 18.50
N THR A 55 -3.86 17.84 19.43
CA THR A 55 -2.50 17.31 19.23
C THR A 55 -2.44 16.33 18.05
N ILE A 56 -3.46 15.45 17.93
CA ILE A 56 -3.58 14.56 16.77
C ILE A 56 -3.71 15.38 15.48
N LEU A 57 -4.60 16.36 15.47
CA LEU A 57 -4.85 17.19 14.29
C LEU A 57 -3.62 18.00 13.85
N GLU A 58 -2.81 18.50 14.80
CA GLU A 58 -1.55 19.18 14.49
C GLU A 58 -0.58 18.22 13.78
N LYS A 59 -0.44 16.98 14.27
CA LYS A 59 0.42 15.97 13.65
C LYS A 59 -0.04 15.58 12.25
N VAL A 60 -1.35 15.42 12.05
CA VAL A 60 -1.92 15.12 10.73
C VAL A 60 -1.64 16.25 9.71
N LYS A 61 -1.61 17.50 10.15
CA LYS A 61 -1.27 18.65 9.28
C LYS A 61 0.20 18.71 8.88
N GLU A 62 1.08 18.07 9.65
CA GLU A 62 2.54 18.05 9.40
C GLU A 62 2.96 16.97 8.41
N THR A 63 2.08 16.00 8.09
CA THR A 63 2.39 14.87 7.18
C THR A 63 1.50 14.90 5.94
N GLU A 64 2.01 14.35 4.84
CA GLU A 64 1.25 14.07 3.61
C GLU A 64 0.91 12.57 3.48
N ASP A 65 1.34 11.76 4.45
CA ASP A 65 1.17 10.32 4.45
C ASP A 65 -0.26 9.93 4.85
N VAL A 66 -0.70 8.76 4.39
CA VAL A 66 -2.01 8.20 4.75
C VAL A 66 -1.94 7.57 6.13
N GLY A 67 -2.76 8.02 7.07
CA GLY A 67 -2.77 7.55 8.44
C GLY A 67 -3.85 6.52 8.75
N ILE A 68 -3.67 5.80 9.86
CA ILE A 68 -4.67 4.94 10.49
C ILE A 68 -5.06 5.58 11.83
N TYR A 69 -6.31 5.92 11.98
CA TYR A 69 -6.82 6.71 13.11
C TYR A 69 -7.77 5.89 13.97
N PHE A 70 -7.38 5.58 15.18
CA PHE A 70 -8.22 4.99 16.22
C PHE A 70 -8.72 6.11 17.14
N LEU A 71 -10.02 6.40 17.10
CA LEU A 71 -10.61 7.57 17.75
C LEU A 71 -11.73 7.15 18.69
N ASP A 72 -11.68 7.58 19.95
CA ASP A 72 -12.90 7.58 20.75
C ASP A 72 -13.84 8.71 20.31
N ILE A 73 -15.12 8.47 20.35
CA ILE A 73 -16.15 9.46 20.03
C ILE A 73 -16.37 10.44 21.17
N ALA A 74 -16.41 9.93 22.40
CA ALA A 74 -16.74 10.70 23.60
C ALA A 74 -15.45 11.16 24.30
N LEU A 75 -14.81 12.17 23.75
CA LEU A 75 -13.65 12.82 24.38
C LEU A 75 -14.12 13.93 25.33
N GLU A 76 -13.57 14.00 26.56
CA GLU A 76 -13.84 15.05 27.54
C GLU A 76 -13.15 16.38 27.17
N THR A 77 -13.36 16.85 25.93
CA THR A 77 -12.77 18.08 25.39
C THR A 77 -13.81 18.88 24.59
N ASP A 78 -13.41 20.03 24.07
CA ASP A 78 -14.23 20.86 23.18
C ASP A 78 -14.47 20.24 21.79
N MET A 79 -13.73 19.16 21.46
CA MET A 79 -13.80 18.44 20.18
C MET A 79 -14.12 16.96 20.42
N THR A 80 -15.20 16.46 19.83
CA THR A 80 -15.53 15.03 19.83
C THR A 80 -14.70 14.26 18.79
N GLY A 81 -14.58 12.93 18.93
CA GLY A 81 -13.92 12.11 17.92
C GLY A 81 -14.58 12.17 16.54
N LEU A 82 -15.89 12.40 16.47
CA LEU A 82 -16.59 12.63 15.20
C LEU A 82 -16.15 13.94 14.54
N THR A 83 -16.02 15.00 15.31
CA THR A 83 -15.53 16.29 14.80
C THR A 83 -14.07 16.21 14.41
N LEU A 84 -13.24 15.52 15.21
CA LEU A 84 -11.83 15.24 14.86
C LEU A 84 -11.74 14.50 13.53
N ALA A 85 -12.54 13.45 13.33
CA ALA A 85 -12.58 12.70 12.08
C ALA A 85 -12.95 13.58 10.86
N GLN A 86 -13.89 14.52 11.01
CA GLN A 86 -14.22 15.49 9.96
C GLN A 86 -13.03 16.41 9.62
N GLU A 87 -12.31 16.88 10.64
CA GLU A 87 -11.12 17.71 10.42
C GLU A 87 -9.99 16.90 9.77
N ILE A 88 -9.73 15.65 10.21
CA ILE A 88 -8.77 14.76 9.59
C ILE A 88 -9.05 14.58 8.09
N ARG A 89 -10.32 14.38 7.69
CA ARG A 89 -10.70 14.21 6.29
C ARG A 89 -10.33 15.38 5.37
N LYS A 90 -10.12 16.57 5.92
CA LYS A 90 -9.68 17.73 5.13
C LYS A 90 -8.20 17.66 4.75
N TYR A 91 -7.39 16.99 5.57
CA TYR A 91 -5.93 16.89 5.39
C TYR A 91 -5.53 15.49 4.88
N ASP A 92 -6.20 14.44 5.36
CA ASP A 92 -6.04 13.06 4.89
C ASP A 92 -7.40 12.48 4.42
N PRO A 93 -7.79 12.75 3.17
CA PRO A 93 -9.04 12.21 2.62
C PRO A 93 -9.05 10.69 2.48
N ARG A 94 -7.87 10.04 2.41
CA ARG A 94 -7.73 8.60 2.22
C ARG A 94 -7.46 7.83 3.51
N GLY A 95 -7.19 8.52 4.61
CA GLY A 95 -6.88 7.92 5.90
C GLY A 95 -7.94 6.91 6.37
N PHE A 96 -7.53 5.92 7.12
CA PHE A 96 -8.41 4.88 7.64
C PHE A 96 -8.91 5.28 9.03
N ILE A 97 -10.17 5.66 9.15
CA ILE A 97 -10.77 6.06 10.42
C ILE A 97 -11.48 4.86 11.05
N ILE A 98 -11.13 4.54 12.27
CA ILE A 98 -11.72 3.51 13.11
C ILE A 98 -12.21 4.17 14.40
N PHE A 99 -13.50 4.06 14.70
CA PHE A 99 -14.01 4.50 15.98
C PHE A 99 -13.93 3.36 17.00
N VAL A 100 -13.40 3.68 18.18
CA VAL A 100 -13.28 2.73 19.32
C VAL A 100 -13.93 3.39 20.53
N THR A 101 -15.15 2.98 20.86
CA THR A 101 -15.97 3.69 21.85
C THR A 101 -16.86 2.76 22.67
N THR A 102 -17.35 3.25 23.80
CA THR A 102 -18.42 2.58 24.60
C THR A 102 -19.82 2.95 24.13
N HIS A 103 -19.98 3.93 23.21
CA HIS A 103 -21.25 4.53 22.80
C HIS A 103 -21.79 3.90 21.51
N SER A 104 -22.43 2.72 21.63
CA SER A 104 -23.02 1.99 20.49
C SER A 104 -24.06 2.79 19.71
N GLU A 105 -24.84 3.64 20.41
CA GLU A 105 -25.86 4.51 19.84
C GLU A 105 -25.34 5.56 18.87
N MET A 106 -24.04 5.86 18.92
CA MET A 106 -23.39 6.83 18.05
C MET A 106 -22.98 6.28 16.69
N SER A 107 -23.08 4.97 16.48
CA SER A 107 -22.61 4.31 15.25
C SER A 107 -23.25 4.87 13.97
N TYR A 108 -24.54 5.24 14.01
CA TYR A 108 -25.24 5.81 12.84
C TYR A 108 -24.75 7.22 12.49
N MET A 109 -24.12 7.94 13.43
CA MET A 109 -23.58 9.29 13.20
C MET A 109 -22.44 9.28 12.18
N THR A 110 -21.68 8.19 12.10
CA THR A 110 -20.60 8.05 11.11
C THR A 110 -21.14 8.12 9.67
N PHE A 111 -22.35 7.64 9.42
CA PHE A 111 -23.05 7.76 8.14
C PHE A 111 -23.58 9.17 7.90
N ILE A 112 -24.17 9.80 8.92
CA ILE A 112 -24.70 11.18 8.82
C ILE A 112 -23.57 12.15 8.46
N TYR A 113 -22.42 12.03 9.11
CA TYR A 113 -21.26 12.87 8.87
C TYR A 113 -20.42 12.46 7.65
N LYS A 114 -20.80 11.39 6.94
CA LYS A 114 -20.12 10.86 5.74
C LYS A 114 -18.61 10.66 5.96
N LEU A 115 -18.25 10.10 7.11
CA LEU A 115 -16.86 9.96 7.54
C LEU A 115 -16.14 8.81 6.85
N GLU A 116 -16.88 7.92 6.17
CA GLU A 116 -16.31 6.73 5.51
C GLU A 116 -15.40 5.94 6.46
N ALA A 117 -15.89 5.71 7.70
CA ALA A 117 -15.15 4.96 8.69
C ALA A 117 -14.90 3.52 8.19
N LEU A 118 -13.68 3.02 8.41
CA LEU A 118 -13.31 1.65 8.10
C LEU A 118 -14.06 0.67 9.00
N ASP A 119 -14.20 1.04 10.29
CA ASP A 119 -14.91 0.25 11.29
C ASP A 119 -15.40 1.10 12.47
N PHE A 120 -16.29 0.47 13.29
CA PHE A 120 -16.83 1.01 14.53
C PHE A 120 -16.78 -0.09 15.58
N ILE A 121 -15.86 0.01 16.53
CA ILE A 121 -15.53 -1.03 17.52
C ILE A 121 -16.06 -0.63 18.89
N LEU A 122 -16.78 -1.53 19.55
CA LEU A 122 -17.23 -1.32 20.93
C LEU A 122 -16.16 -1.82 21.92
N LYS A 123 -15.92 -1.05 22.97
CA LYS A 123 -14.92 -1.36 24.02
C LYS A 123 -15.40 -2.36 25.07
N ASP A 124 -16.66 -2.72 25.09
CA ASP A 124 -17.34 -3.55 26.11
C ASP A 124 -16.92 -5.04 26.09
N ASN A 125 -16.31 -5.50 25.00
CA ASN A 125 -15.77 -6.86 24.88
C ASN A 125 -14.26 -6.83 24.52
N PRO A 126 -13.36 -7.05 25.50
CA PRO A 126 -11.91 -6.99 25.28
C PRO A 126 -11.37 -8.00 24.26
N GLU A 127 -11.95 -9.22 24.20
CA GLU A 127 -11.50 -10.23 23.22
C GLU A 127 -11.88 -9.83 21.80
N GLU A 128 -13.07 -9.27 21.61
CA GLU A 128 -13.54 -8.78 20.32
C GLU A 128 -12.82 -7.51 19.90
N LEU A 129 -12.51 -6.60 20.86
CA LEU A 129 -11.73 -5.41 20.62
C LEU A 129 -10.39 -5.75 19.94
N GLY A 130 -9.59 -6.63 20.54
CA GLY A 130 -8.28 -7.02 20.01
C GLY A 130 -8.39 -7.63 18.61
N LYS A 131 -9.37 -8.51 18.38
CA LYS A 131 -9.61 -9.13 17.09
C LYS A 131 -9.98 -8.10 16.02
N ARG A 132 -10.89 -7.17 16.31
CA ARG A 132 -11.34 -6.16 15.36
C ARG A 132 -10.25 -5.13 15.04
N VAL A 133 -9.46 -4.72 16.03
CA VAL A 133 -8.28 -3.86 15.83
C VAL A 133 -7.29 -4.55 14.86
N TYR A 134 -7.02 -5.84 15.07
CA TYR A 134 -6.19 -6.65 14.19
C TYR A 134 -6.73 -6.67 12.75
N GLU A 135 -8.02 -6.97 12.56
CA GLU A 135 -8.66 -7.00 11.25
C GLU A 135 -8.60 -5.63 10.56
N CYS A 136 -8.76 -4.52 11.30
CA CYS A 136 -8.68 -3.16 10.77
C CYS A 136 -7.27 -2.82 10.28
N ILE A 137 -6.23 -3.12 11.07
CA ILE A 137 -4.84 -2.86 10.70
C ILE A 137 -4.47 -3.63 9.44
N LEU A 138 -4.76 -4.94 9.38
CA LEU A 138 -4.47 -5.74 8.18
C LEU A 138 -5.23 -5.25 6.95
N LYS A 139 -6.50 -4.84 7.12
CA LYS A 139 -7.31 -4.31 6.03
C LYS A 139 -6.81 -2.96 5.52
N ALA A 140 -6.36 -2.08 6.43
CA ALA A 140 -5.73 -0.81 6.08
C ALA A 140 -4.44 -1.07 5.29
N ASN A 141 -3.54 -1.90 5.82
CA ASN A 141 -2.30 -2.29 5.15
C ASN A 141 -2.55 -2.86 3.74
N GLN A 142 -3.51 -3.79 3.60
CA GLN A 142 -3.85 -4.36 2.29
C GLN A 142 -4.38 -3.31 1.32
N ARG A 143 -5.24 -2.39 1.78
CA ARG A 143 -5.80 -1.32 0.94
C ARG A 143 -4.74 -0.32 0.54
N TYR A 144 -3.85 0.05 1.46
CA TYR A 144 -2.72 0.94 1.21
C TYR A 144 -1.74 0.33 0.21
N ALA A 145 -1.33 -0.93 0.41
CA ALA A 145 -0.49 -1.66 -0.54
C ALA A 145 -1.15 -1.76 -1.92
N SER A 146 -2.48 -1.99 -1.98
CA SER A 146 -3.22 -2.03 -3.24
C SER A 146 -3.35 -0.66 -3.90
N ALA A 147 -3.48 0.42 -3.11
CA ALA A 147 -3.53 1.80 -3.62
C ALA A 147 -2.16 2.26 -4.14
N ASN A 148 -1.08 1.92 -3.43
CA ASN A 148 0.29 2.20 -3.86
C ASN A 148 0.68 1.37 -5.08
N ASN A 149 0.23 0.13 -5.18
CA ASN A 149 0.35 -0.67 -6.40
C ASN A 149 -0.43 -0.05 -7.59
N LYS A 150 -1.53 0.69 -7.33
CA LYS A 150 -2.23 1.46 -8.37
C LYS A 150 -1.55 2.78 -8.72
N VAL A 151 -0.80 3.40 -7.80
CA VAL A 151 -0.02 4.62 -8.08
C VAL A 151 1.23 4.30 -8.91
N GLN A 152 1.78 3.09 -8.81
CA GLN A 152 2.78 2.56 -9.76
C GLN A 152 2.11 1.78 -10.92
N ALA A 153 0.87 2.10 -11.28
CA ALA A 153 0.18 1.42 -12.38
C ALA A 153 0.77 1.76 -13.76
N ASN A 154 1.75 2.67 -13.82
CA ASN A 154 2.29 3.18 -15.08
C ASN A 154 3.82 3.13 -15.11
N TYR A 155 4.38 2.76 -16.26
CA TYR A 155 5.80 2.86 -16.55
C TYR A 155 6.06 3.99 -17.52
N SER A 156 6.97 4.90 -17.16
CA SER A 156 7.35 6.03 -18.03
C SER A 156 8.61 5.71 -18.83
N VAL A 157 8.48 5.72 -20.14
CA VAL A 157 9.55 5.43 -21.08
C VAL A 157 9.93 6.67 -21.86
N LYS A 158 11.22 7.01 -21.89
CA LYS A 158 11.74 8.08 -22.75
C LYS A 158 12.24 7.50 -24.08
N VAL A 159 11.56 7.84 -25.16
CA VAL A 159 11.97 7.49 -26.52
C VAL A 159 12.31 8.79 -27.26
N ASN A 160 13.58 9.00 -27.56
CA ASN A 160 14.12 10.28 -28.08
C ASN A 160 13.75 11.45 -27.13
N ASP A 161 13.07 12.48 -27.64
CA ASP A 161 12.65 13.66 -26.86
C ASP A 161 11.22 13.55 -26.31
N LYS A 162 10.59 12.39 -26.43
CA LYS A 162 9.22 12.15 -25.94
C LYS A 162 9.21 11.19 -24.77
N VAL A 163 8.36 11.50 -23.79
CA VAL A 163 8.05 10.59 -22.66
C VAL A 163 6.69 9.96 -22.92
N PHE A 164 6.65 8.63 -22.87
CA PHE A 164 5.42 7.84 -22.97
C PHE A 164 5.13 7.22 -21.62
N THR A 165 3.92 7.38 -21.14
CA THR A 165 3.41 6.68 -19.97
C THR A 165 2.59 5.48 -20.44
N VAL A 166 2.86 4.30 -19.89
CA VAL A 166 2.22 3.02 -20.26
C VAL A 166 1.69 2.35 -19.02
N ASP A 167 0.42 2.01 -19.02
CA ASP A 167 -0.20 1.27 -17.93
C ASP A 167 0.43 -0.11 -17.81
N TYR A 168 0.74 -0.54 -16.57
CA TYR A 168 1.33 -1.86 -16.34
C TYR A 168 0.48 -3.01 -16.88
N ASP A 169 -0.85 -2.86 -16.88
CA ASP A 169 -1.77 -3.85 -17.43
C ASP A 169 -1.65 -4.02 -18.94
N GLU A 170 -1.15 -2.99 -19.66
CA GLU A 170 -0.83 -3.06 -21.08
C GLU A 170 0.52 -3.69 -21.37
N ILE A 171 1.46 -3.67 -20.39
CA ILE A 171 2.81 -4.18 -20.57
C ILE A 171 2.82 -5.70 -20.46
N LEU A 172 3.34 -6.35 -21.49
CA LEU A 172 3.53 -7.79 -21.53
C LEU A 172 4.89 -8.18 -20.97
N PHE A 173 5.96 -7.61 -21.51
CA PHE A 173 7.33 -7.87 -21.08
C PHE A 173 8.31 -6.83 -21.60
N PHE A 174 9.49 -6.81 -20.98
CA PHE A 174 10.66 -6.11 -21.47
C PHE A 174 11.67 -7.12 -22.01
N GLU A 175 12.26 -6.81 -23.15
CA GLU A 175 13.25 -7.63 -23.82
C GLU A 175 14.54 -6.84 -24.10
N THR A 176 15.68 -7.47 -23.94
CA THR A 176 16.96 -6.88 -24.36
C THR A 176 17.02 -6.79 -25.87
N SER A 177 17.12 -5.59 -26.42
CA SER A 177 17.25 -5.37 -27.86
C SER A 177 18.56 -5.94 -28.43
N PRO A 178 18.59 -6.36 -29.70
CA PRO A 178 19.84 -6.60 -30.43
C PRO A 178 20.72 -5.34 -30.51
N ASN A 179 20.13 -4.15 -30.43
CA ASN A 179 20.85 -2.89 -30.41
C ASN A 179 21.47 -2.64 -29.01
N VAL A 180 22.74 -2.27 -29.00
CA VAL A 180 23.51 -2.10 -27.77
C VAL A 180 22.87 -1.04 -26.85
N HIS A 181 22.76 -1.37 -25.56
CA HIS A 181 22.17 -0.51 -24.52
C HIS A 181 20.70 -0.14 -24.71
N LYS A 182 19.95 -0.93 -25.49
CA LYS A 182 18.52 -0.72 -25.68
C LYS A 182 17.67 -1.89 -25.16
N ILE A 183 16.46 -1.55 -24.79
CA ILE A 183 15.38 -2.44 -24.36
C ILE A 183 14.19 -2.24 -25.28
N ILE A 184 13.50 -3.33 -25.60
CA ILE A 184 12.20 -3.30 -26.27
C ILE A 184 11.13 -3.54 -25.22
N LEU A 185 10.24 -2.60 -25.07
CA LEU A 185 9.01 -2.74 -24.29
C LEU A 185 7.90 -3.27 -25.18
N HIS A 186 7.40 -4.46 -24.87
CA HIS A 186 6.29 -5.09 -25.56
C HIS A 186 4.99 -4.83 -24.79
N CYS A 187 4.05 -4.17 -25.44
CA CYS A 187 2.70 -3.92 -24.95
C CYS A 187 1.68 -4.71 -25.78
N ARG A 188 0.44 -4.77 -25.33
CA ARG A 188 -0.64 -5.49 -26.04
C ARG A 188 -0.80 -5.08 -27.52
N ASN A 189 -0.63 -3.77 -27.82
CA ASN A 189 -0.93 -3.20 -29.14
C ASN A 189 0.26 -2.47 -29.76
N ARG A 190 1.42 -2.41 -29.12
CA ARG A 190 2.58 -1.66 -29.61
C ARG A 190 3.89 -2.16 -28.98
N GLN A 191 4.99 -1.82 -29.65
CA GLN A 191 6.35 -2.02 -29.13
C GLN A 191 7.09 -0.69 -29.14
N MET A 192 7.97 -0.48 -28.16
CA MET A 192 8.80 0.72 -28.05
C MET A 192 10.23 0.34 -27.72
N GLU A 193 11.19 0.87 -28.48
CA GLU A 193 12.62 0.68 -28.20
C GLU A 193 13.19 1.94 -27.56
N PHE A 194 13.91 1.78 -26.44
CA PHE A 194 14.48 2.87 -25.67
C PHE A 194 15.82 2.50 -25.05
N LEU A 195 16.59 3.49 -24.60
CA LEU A 195 17.87 3.27 -23.90
C LEU A 195 17.61 2.80 -22.47
N GLY A 196 18.23 1.69 -22.08
CA GLY A 196 18.07 1.14 -20.74
C GLY A 196 18.76 -0.20 -20.55
N LYS A 197 18.71 -0.70 -19.33
CA LYS A 197 19.19 -2.03 -18.97
C LYS A 197 18.13 -2.76 -18.16
N ILE A 198 17.90 -4.02 -18.50
CA ILE A 198 16.87 -4.85 -17.87
C ILE A 198 17.02 -4.96 -16.34
N LYS A 199 18.26 -4.88 -15.82
CA LYS A 199 18.53 -4.86 -14.37
C LYS A 199 18.12 -3.58 -13.67
N GLU A 200 18.08 -2.47 -14.38
CA GLU A 200 17.63 -1.17 -13.87
C GLU A 200 16.12 -1.17 -13.85
N ILE A 201 15.48 -1.59 -14.94
CA ILE A 201 14.00 -1.72 -15.04
C ILE A 201 13.46 -2.68 -13.96
N GLU A 202 14.12 -3.82 -13.72
CA GLU A 202 13.74 -4.78 -12.67
C GLU A 202 13.65 -4.16 -11.27
N LYS A 203 14.37 -3.06 -11.01
CA LYS A 203 14.33 -2.33 -9.74
C LYS A 203 13.29 -1.21 -9.71
N GLU A 204 12.85 -0.76 -10.87
CA GLU A 204 11.89 0.34 -11.05
C GLU A 204 10.44 -0.13 -11.10
N VAL A 205 10.22 -1.37 -11.57
CA VAL A 205 8.89 -1.97 -11.68
C VAL A 205 8.52 -2.75 -10.42
N ASP A 206 7.22 -2.95 -10.18
CA ASP A 206 6.71 -3.64 -9.01
C ASP A 206 6.76 -5.18 -9.10
N GLY A 207 6.26 -5.87 -8.07
CA GLY A 207 6.27 -7.33 -7.93
C GLY A 207 5.49 -8.12 -8.99
N ARG A 208 4.70 -7.44 -9.84
CA ARG A 208 4.05 -8.07 -11.01
C ARG A 208 5.07 -8.52 -12.05
N PHE A 209 6.23 -7.88 -12.09
CA PHE A 209 7.26 -8.20 -13.07
C PHE A 209 8.26 -9.20 -12.52
N TYR A 210 8.51 -10.23 -13.31
CA TYR A 210 9.45 -11.30 -12.96
C TYR A 210 10.51 -11.48 -14.03
N ARG A 211 11.78 -11.48 -13.60
CA ARG A 211 12.89 -11.75 -14.51
C ARG A 211 13.05 -13.25 -14.75
N CYS A 212 12.43 -13.73 -15.83
CA CYS A 212 12.45 -15.16 -16.21
C CYS A 212 13.70 -15.57 -16.98
N HIS A 213 14.44 -14.62 -17.59
CA HIS A 213 15.65 -14.85 -18.36
C HIS A 213 16.59 -13.64 -18.26
N ARG A 214 17.88 -13.83 -18.63
CA ARG A 214 18.81 -12.69 -18.69
C ARG A 214 18.34 -11.55 -19.61
N SER A 215 17.54 -11.88 -20.61
CA SER A 215 17.02 -10.95 -21.64
C SER A 215 15.54 -10.65 -21.49
N PHE A 216 14.80 -11.28 -20.59
CA PHE A 216 13.35 -11.11 -20.46
C PHE A 216 12.93 -10.82 -19.01
N LEU A 217 12.07 -9.79 -18.86
CA LEU A 217 11.38 -9.41 -17.64
C LEU A 217 9.88 -9.37 -17.96
N VAL A 218 9.11 -10.38 -17.52
CA VAL A 218 7.72 -10.60 -17.91
C VAL A 218 6.76 -10.07 -16.84
N ASN A 219 5.62 -9.54 -17.27
CA ASN A 219 4.49 -9.25 -16.39
C ASN A 219 3.72 -10.54 -16.12
N ARG A 220 3.68 -10.98 -14.85
CA ARG A 220 3.01 -12.22 -14.42
C ARG A 220 1.51 -12.22 -14.71
N ASP A 221 0.86 -11.06 -14.60
CA ASP A 221 -0.58 -10.91 -14.81
C ASP A 221 -0.98 -11.09 -16.28
N ASN A 222 -0.02 -10.96 -17.20
CA ASN A 222 -0.19 -11.15 -18.63
C ASN A 222 0.40 -12.48 -19.16
N ILE A 223 0.74 -13.42 -18.28
CA ILE A 223 1.15 -14.78 -18.67
C ILE A 223 -0.11 -15.60 -18.95
N ARG A 224 -0.17 -16.23 -20.13
CA ARG A 224 -1.21 -17.19 -20.48
C ARG A 224 -0.87 -18.60 -20.03
N GLU A 225 0.40 -19.03 -20.27
CA GLU A 225 0.84 -20.39 -20.06
C GLU A 225 2.36 -20.43 -19.83
N ILE A 226 2.83 -21.38 -19.01
CA ILE A 226 4.26 -21.63 -18.80
C ILE A 226 4.58 -23.09 -19.16
N ASP A 227 5.35 -23.29 -20.20
CA ASP A 227 5.90 -24.61 -20.56
C ASP A 227 7.27 -24.78 -19.91
N PHE A 228 7.28 -25.48 -18.78
CA PHE A 228 8.52 -25.77 -18.05
C PHE A 228 9.42 -26.78 -18.76
N GLN A 229 8.87 -27.65 -19.62
CA GLN A 229 9.62 -28.65 -20.36
C GLN A 229 10.43 -28.01 -21.49
N ASN A 230 9.76 -27.16 -22.29
CA ASN A 230 10.36 -26.41 -23.38
C ASN A 230 11.00 -25.09 -22.93
N ARG A 231 10.79 -24.69 -21.69
CA ARG A 231 11.31 -23.45 -21.07
C ARG A 231 10.85 -22.18 -21.83
N VAL A 232 9.57 -22.11 -22.09
CA VAL A 232 8.91 -21.00 -22.76
C VAL A 232 7.75 -20.47 -21.91
N ILE A 233 7.60 -19.17 -21.85
CA ILE A 233 6.44 -18.48 -21.29
C ILE A 233 5.65 -17.91 -22.45
N TYR A 234 4.38 -18.26 -22.55
CA TYR A 234 3.44 -17.72 -23.55
C TYR A 234 2.66 -16.58 -22.94
N MET A 235 2.73 -15.40 -23.54
CA MET A 235 1.98 -14.22 -23.12
C MET A 235 0.55 -14.27 -23.67
N VAL A 236 -0.34 -13.47 -23.08
CA VAL A 236 -1.77 -13.42 -23.48
C VAL A 236 -2.00 -13.06 -24.97
N ASN A 237 -1.07 -12.36 -25.60
CA ASN A 237 -1.11 -12.00 -27.02
C ASN A 237 -0.47 -13.06 -27.94
N GLY A 238 0.10 -14.14 -27.37
CA GLY A 238 0.76 -15.21 -28.10
C GLY A 238 2.27 -15.06 -28.26
N ASP A 239 2.88 -13.96 -27.81
CA ASP A 239 4.33 -13.81 -27.80
C ASP A 239 4.99 -14.83 -26.86
N GLU A 240 6.23 -15.21 -27.21
CA GLU A 240 7.03 -16.20 -26.48
C GLU A 240 8.22 -15.54 -25.78
N CYS A 241 8.38 -15.84 -24.49
CA CYS A 241 9.54 -15.43 -23.70
C CYS A 241 10.34 -16.62 -23.23
N LEU A 242 11.66 -16.56 -23.33
CA LEU A 242 12.53 -17.64 -22.86
C LEU A 242 12.56 -17.71 -21.34
N LEU A 243 12.56 -18.93 -20.80
CA LEU A 243 12.67 -19.20 -19.37
C LEU A 243 14.00 -19.90 -19.05
N SER A 244 14.82 -19.27 -18.21
CA SER A 244 16.08 -19.90 -17.81
C SER A 244 15.85 -20.92 -16.68
N THR A 245 16.60 -22.02 -16.70
CA THR A 245 16.51 -23.09 -15.68
C THR A 245 16.68 -22.54 -14.25
N ARG A 246 17.56 -21.56 -14.07
CA ARG A 246 17.83 -20.95 -12.77
C ARG A 246 16.61 -20.16 -12.22
N MET A 247 15.81 -19.58 -13.10
CA MET A 247 14.68 -18.71 -12.73
C MET A 247 13.34 -19.45 -12.62
N MET A 248 13.28 -20.76 -12.98
CA MET A 248 12.04 -21.55 -12.92
C MET A 248 11.42 -21.63 -11.52
N LYS A 249 12.25 -21.56 -10.45
CA LYS A 249 11.77 -21.73 -9.07
C LYS A 249 10.84 -20.60 -8.62
N GLY A 250 10.97 -19.41 -9.17
CA GLY A 250 10.15 -18.26 -8.80
C GLY A 250 8.80 -18.16 -9.55
N LEU A 251 8.50 -19.11 -10.44
CA LEU A 251 7.25 -19.21 -11.21
C LEU A 251 6.43 -20.48 -10.88
N LYS A 252 6.92 -21.29 -9.93
CA LYS A 252 6.23 -22.49 -9.42
C LYS A 252 5.34 -22.15 -8.23
#